data_b06a80c25f63b2f43a00b8e03c7cdc00
#
_entry.id   b06a80c25f63b2f43a00b8e03c7cdc00
#
_cell.length_a   1.000
_cell.length_b   1.000
_cell.length_c   1.000
_cell.angle_alpha   90.00
_cell.angle_beta   90.00
_cell.angle_gamma   90.00
#
_symmetry.space_group_name_H-M   'P 1'
#
loop_
_entity.id
_entity.type
_entity.pdbx_description
1 polymer ?
#
loop_
_entity_poly.entity_id
_entity_poly.type
_entity_poly.pdbx_seq_one_letter_code
_entity_poly.pdbx_strand_id
1 'polypeptide(L)'
;MLKGMVFMIFDNDAIIKANRLTRSCGTTNPYRIAQELGIQIFYMDLSSIKGMYAYVLRNRYIVQNNNLGEVEQRIVLAHELGHDQLHRGSCFRAFTDRSSILYETHRREIDANYFSAQLLIPDEDFFEMLENEYDYYQMSAEMQVFPELMMLKVDMLNMQGHNLKPFDVGSKDFLKRRLDMCN
;
A
#
# COMPACT_ATOMS: atom_id res chain seq x y z
N MET A 1 15.34 35.21 3.98
CA MET A 1 14.96 34.33 2.88
C MET A 1 14.42 33.04 3.48
N LEU A 2 13.13 32.95 3.70
CA LEU A 2 12.46 31.74 4.17
C LEU A 2 12.34 30.78 2.97
N LYS A 3 13.16 29.72 2.95
CA LYS A 3 12.94 28.58 2.05
C LYS A 3 11.60 27.96 2.41
N GLY A 4 10.64 28.04 1.50
CA GLY A 4 9.35 27.44 1.62
C GLY A 4 9.50 25.93 1.81
N MET A 5 9.34 25.47 3.04
CA MET A 5 9.13 24.08 3.38
C MET A 5 7.70 23.78 2.96
N VAL A 6 7.54 23.21 1.76
CA VAL A 6 6.28 22.57 1.39
C VAL A 6 6.16 21.39 2.33
N PHE A 7 5.47 21.56 3.44
CA PHE A 7 4.91 20.45 4.18
C PHE A 7 3.92 19.78 3.24
N MET A 8 4.33 18.71 2.57
CA MET A 8 3.36 17.75 2.07
C MET A 8 2.54 17.36 3.30
N ILE A 9 1.29 17.81 3.34
CA ILE A 9 0.34 17.36 4.35
C ILE A 9 0.29 15.86 4.15
N PHE A 10 0.94 15.12 5.06
CA PHE A 10 0.91 13.68 5.09
C PHE A 10 -0.55 13.30 5.34
N ASP A 11 -1.21 12.82 4.31
CA ASP A 11 -2.61 12.42 4.40
C ASP A 11 -2.69 11.15 5.24
N ASN A 12 -2.95 11.33 6.51
CA ASN A 12 -2.99 10.26 7.52
C ASN A 12 -4.21 9.34 7.35
N ASP A 13 -5.08 9.60 6.35
CA ASP A 13 -6.33 8.85 6.18
C ASP A 13 -6.08 7.38 5.83
N ALA A 14 -5.07 7.10 5.03
CA ALA A 14 -4.68 5.72 4.67
C ALA A 14 -4.27 4.91 5.90
N ILE A 15 -3.44 5.50 6.77
CA ILE A 15 -2.98 4.88 8.02
C ILE A 15 -4.15 4.68 8.99
N ILE A 16 -4.98 5.71 9.17
CA ILE A 16 -6.15 5.66 10.06
C ILE A 16 -7.12 4.56 9.61
N LYS A 17 -7.40 4.48 8.31
CA LYS A 17 -8.31 3.47 7.77
C LYS A 17 -7.74 2.07 7.86
N ALA A 18 -6.45 1.87 7.57
CA ALA A 18 -5.79 0.57 7.73
C ALA A 18 -5.88 0.09 9.18
N ASN A 19 -5.49 0.93 10.15
CA ASN A 19 -5.55 0.61 11.57
C ASN A 19 -6.98 0.33 12.07
N ARG A 20 -7.97 1.11 11.60
CA ARG A 20 -9.37 0.87 11.93
C ARG A 20 -9.84 -0.48 11.40
N LEU A 21 -9.46 -0.81 10.16
CA LEU A 21 -9.86 -2.06 9.52
C LEU A 21 -9.23 -3.27 10.23
N THR A 22 -7.94 -3.21 10.54
CA THR A 22 -7.24 -4.24 11.33
C THR A 22 -7.92 -4.48 12.67
N ARG A 23 -8.26 -3.42 13.41
CA ARG A 23 -8.96 -3.54 14.70
C ARG A 23 -10.35 -4.13 14.55
N SER A 24 -11.12 -3.73 13.55
CA SER A 24 -12.50 -4.21 13.35
C SER A 24 -12.56 -5.67 12.91
N CYS A 25 -11.60 -6.14 12.11
CA CYS A 25 -11.53 -7.52 11.62
C CYS A 25 -10.67 -8.42 12.52
N GLY A 26 -9.92 -7.86 13.49
CA GLY A 26 -9.02 -8.60 14.38
C GLY A 26 -7.87 -9.30 13.65
N THR A 27 -7.45 -8.81 12.49
CA THR A 27 -6.43 -9.45 11.66
C THR A 27 -5.79 -8.47 10.68
N THR A 28 -4.53 -8.72 10.32
CA THR A 28 -3.80 -8.04 9.24
C THR A 28 -3.81 -8.84 7.92
N ASN A 29 -4.43 -10.04 7.94
CA ASN A 29 -4.50 -10.89 6.75
C ASN A 29 -5.48 -10.31 5.72
N PRO A 30 -5.03 -9.85 4.54
CA PRO A 30 -5.87 -9.16 3.58
C PRO A 30 -6.96 -10.06 2.99
N TYR A 31 -6.75 -11.38 2.93
CA TYR A 31 -7.76 -12.33 2.45
C TYR A 31 -8.94 -12.44 3.42
N ARG A 32 -8.64 -12.53 4.73
CA ARG A 32 -9.68 -12.56 5.77
C ARG A 32 -10.44 -11.24 5.81
N ILE A 33 -9.74 -10.13 5.69
CA ILE A 33 -10.34 -8.79 5.62
C ILE A 33 -11.26 -8.68 4.40
N ALA A 34 -10.82 -9.10 3.21
CA ALA A 34 -11.66 -9.09 2.02
C ALA A 34 -12.94 -9.92 2.20
N GLN A 35 -12.83 -11.09 2.84
CA GLN A 35 -13.95 -11.96 3.18
C GLN A 35 -14.94 -11.28 4.13
N GLU A 36 -14.45 -10.70 5.23
CA GLU A 36 -15.27 -9.95 6.21
C GLU A 36 -16.00 -8.76 5.57
N LEU A 37 -15.35 -8.11 4.63
CA LEU A 37 -15.93 -7.00 3.87
C LEU A 37 -16.90 -7.45 2.77
N GLY A 38 -17.02 -8.75 2.47
CA GLY A 38 -17.81 -9.28 1.37
C GLY A 38 -17.27 -8.89 -0.01
N ILE A 39 -15.94 -8.75 -0.14
CA ILE A 39 -15.26 -8.49 -1.42
C ILE A 39 -14.96 -9.82 -2.09
N GLN A 40 -15.36 -9.95 -3.35
CA GLN A 40 -15.12 -11.16 -4.14
C GLN A 40 -13.74 -11.07 -4.80
N ILE A 41 -12.92 -12.12 -4.63
CA ILE A 41 -11.59 -12.19 -5.22
C ILE A 41 -11.62 -13.18 -6.39
N PHE A 42 -11.12 -12.74 -7.54
CA PHE A 42 -10.95 -13.57 -8.73
C PHE A 42 -9.49 -13.64 -9.12
N TYR A 43 -9.11 -14.75 -9.72
CA TYR A 43 -7.76 -14.99 -10.24
C TYR A 43 -7.85 -15.22 -11.74
N MET A 44 -7.08 -14.47 -12.50
CA MET A 44 -7.01 -14.64 -13.96
C MET A 44 -5.66 -14.15 -14.49
N ASP A 45 -5.33 -14.54 -15.70
CA ASP A 45 -4.17 -13.98 -16.39
C ASP A 45 -4.46 -12.53 -16.81
N LEU A 46 -3.79 -11.60 -16.17
CA LEU A 46 -3.91 -10.16 -16.44
C LEU A 46 -2.74 -9.62 -17.28
N SER A 47 -1.94 -10.51 -17.88
CA SER A 47 -0.75 -10.12 -18.63
C SER A 47 0.23 -9.30 -17.77
N SER A 48 0.37 -7.99 -17.99
CA SER A 48 1.29 -7.11 -17.25
C SER A 48 0.70 -6.48 -15.99
N ILE A 49 -0.61 -6.54 -15.80
CA ILE A 49 -1.29 -5.97 -14.63
C ILE A 49 -1.23 -6.96 -13.47
N LYS A 50 -0.89 -6.50 -12.27
CA LYS A 50 -0.79 -7.33 -11.08
C LYS A 50 -2.12 -7.59 -10.41
N GLY A 51 -2.96 -6.55 -10.34
CA GLY A 51 -4.30 -6.62 -9.77
C GLY A 51 -5.15 -5.43 -10.19
N MET A 52 -6.43 -5.50 -9.88
CA MET A 52 -7.35 -4.39 -10.08
C MET A 52 -8.54 -4.49 -9.13
N TYR A 53 -8.96 -3.35 -8.61
CA TYR A 53 -10.19 -3.21 -7.86
C TYR A 53 -11.33 -2.71 -8.78
N ALA A 54 -12.52 -3.28 -8.61
CA ALA A 54 -13.71 -2.85 -9.32
C ALA A 54 -14.94 -2.79 -8.40
N TYR A 55 -15.71 -1.71 -8.54
CA TYR A 55 -17.00 -1.54 -7.87
C TYR A 55 -18.11 -1.45 -8.92
N VAL A 56 -18.87 -2.53 -9.09
CA VAL A 56 -19.88 -2.66 -10.16
C VAL A 56 -21.19 -3.13 -9.57
N LEU A 57 -22.29 -2.45 -9.88
CA LEU A 57 -23.64 -2.80 -9.43
C LEU A 57 -23.73 -3.03 -7.90
N ARG A 58 -23.06 -2.18 -7.12
CA ARG A 58 -22.95 -2.26 -5.65
C ARG A 58 -22.19 -3.49 -5.13
N ASN A 59 -21.55 -4.26 -6.00
CA ASN A 59 -20.68 -5.35 -5.62
C ASN A 59 -19.21 -4.93 -5.74
N ARG A 60 -18.37 -5.51 -4.91
CA ARG A 60 -16.95 -5.22 -4.82
C ARG A 60 -16.16 -6.42 -5.29
N TYR A 61 -15.22 -6.17 -6.19
CA TYR A 61 -14.40 -7.20 -6.80
C TYR A 61 -12.94 -6.80 -6.75
N ILE A 62 -12.07 -7.76 -6.46
CA ILE A 62 -10.63 -7.64 -6.67
C ILE A 62 -10.24 -8.77 -7.60
N VAL A 63 -9.59 -8.43 -8.71
CA VAL A 63 -9.03 -9.40 -9.64
C VAL A 63 -7.53 -9.39 -9.48
N GLN A 64 -6.94 -10.55 -9.24
CA GLN A 64 -5.49 -10.73 -9.10
C GLN A 64 -4.93 -11.53 -10.27
N ASN A 65 -3.71 -11.18 -10.68
CA ASN A 65 -2.99 -11.98 -11.66
C ASN A 65 -2.58 -13.31 -11.03
N ASN A 66 -2.98 -14.41 -11.65
CA ASN A 66 -2.68 -15.77 -11.19
C ASN A 66 -1.21 -16.20 -11.38
N ASN A 67 -0.43 -15.39 -12.11
CA ASN A 67 1.01 -15.64 -12.34
C ASN A 67 1.91 -15.08 -11.22
N LEU A 68 1.34 -14.39 -10.21
CA LEU A 68 2.09 -13.83 -9.09
C LEU A 68 2.39 -14.90 -8.03
N GLY A 69 3.56 -14.79 -7.37
CA GLY A 69 3.87 -15.56 -6.18
C GLY A 69 3.02 -15.16 -4.97
N GLU A 70 2.95 -16.03 -3.96
CA GLU A 70 2.07 -15.84 -2.78
C GLU A 70 2.31 -14.50 -2.05
N VAL A 71 3.58 -14.13 -1.84
CA VAL A 71 3.94 -12.86 -1.19
C VAL A 71 3.44 -11.68 -2.01
N GLU A 72 3.63 -11.72 -3.33
CA GLU A 72 3.19 -10.66 -4.22
C GLU A 72 1.67 -10.56 -4.28
N GLN A 73 0.96 -11.69 -4.37
CA GLN A 73 -0.50 -11.72 -4.32
C GLN A 73 -1.03 -11.09 -3.03
N ARG A 74 -0.41 -11.40 -1.88
CA ARG A 74 -0.78 -10.82 -0.59
C ARG A 74 -0.62 -9.29 -0.56
N ILE A 75 0.50 -8.79 -1.10
CA ILE A 75 0.78 -7.34 -1.17
C ILE A 75 -0.19 -6.64 -2.13
N VAL A 76 -0.40 -7.22 -3.31
CA VAL A 76 -1.35 -6.71 -4.30
C VAL A 76 -2.77 -6.66 -3.71
N LEU A 77 -3.20 -7.71 -3.00
CA LEU A 77 -4.52 -7.72 -2.37
C LEU A 77 -4.66 -6.60 -1.32
N ALA A 78 -3.63 -6.36 -0.51
CA ALA A 78 -3.64 -5.27 0.46
C ALA A 78 -3.71 -3.89 -0.22
N HIS A 79 -3.02 -3.72 -1.35
CA HIS A 79 -3.07 -2.51 -2.15
C HIS A 79 -4.48 -2.27 -2.75
N GLU A 80 -5.11 -3.30 -3.33
CA GLU A 80 -6.46 -3.20 -3.89
C GLU A 80 -7.53 -2.97 -2.80
N LEU A 81 -7.31 -3.49 -1.59
CA LEU A 81 -8.12 -3.13 -0.42
C LEU A 81 -7.97 -1.64 -0.08
N GLY A 82 -6.79 -1.06 -0.26
CA GLY A 82 -6.58 0.38 -0.15
C GLY A 82 -7.47 1.16 -1.10
N HIS A 83 -7.57 0.75 -2.36
CA HIS A 83 -8.49 1.37 -3.32
C HIS A 83 -9.96 1.20 -2.90
N ASP A 84 -10.37 0.05 -2.38
CA ASP A 84 -11.72 -0.13 -1.85
C ASP A 84 -12.02 0.83 -0.69
N GLN A 85 -11.10 1.00 0.23
CA GLN A 85 -11.33 1.78 1.43
C GLN A 85 -11.22 3.29 1.23
N LEU A 86 -10.33 3.72 0.32
CA LEU A 86 -9.98 5.14 0.13
C LEU A 86 -10.68 5.76 -1.07
N HIS A 87 -10.91 4.99 -2.15
CA HIS A 87 -11.25 5.53 -3.48
C HIS A 87 -12.53 4.96 -4.09
N ARG A 88 -13.34 4.23 -3.33
CA ARG A 88 -14.55 3.53 -3.83
C ARG A 88 -15.48 4.40 -4.68
N GLY A 89 -15.65 5.67 -4.34
CA GLY A 89 -16.52 6.59 -5.06
C GLY A 89 -15.94 7.17 -6.35
N SER A 90 -14.68 6.93 -6.62
CA SER A 90 -13.91 7.58 -7.71
C SER A 90 -13.70 6.69 -8.93
N CYS A 91 -14.01 5.40 -8.86
CA CYS A 91 -13.74 4.43 -9.92
C CYS A 91 -14.52 4.63 -11.22
N PHE A 92 -15.48 5.57 -11.26
CA PHE A 92 -16.38 5.79 -12.43
C PHE A 92 -16.58 7.24 -12.85
N ARG A 93 -15.68 8.18 -12.49
CA ARG A 93 -15.79 9.54 -13.06
C ARG A 93 -15.00 9.63 -14.36
N ALA A 94 -15.71 9.90 -15.46
CA ALA A 94 -15.08 10.37 -16.69
C ALA A 94 -14.48 11.76 -16.42
N PHE A 95 -13.15 11.84 -16.38
CA PHE A 95 -12.43 13.09 -16.22
C PHE A 95 -12.27 13.77 -17.58
N THR A 96 -12.51 15.06 -17.64
CA THR A 96 -12.43 15.87 -18.86
C THR A 96 -11.08 16.53 -19.06
N ASP A 97 -10.24 16.57 -18.03
CA ASP A 97 -8.89 17.16 -18.09
C ASP A 97 -7.80 16.11 -17.80
N ARG A 98 -6.91 15.94 -18.77
CA ARG A 98 -5.86 14.92 -18.74
C ARG A 98 -4.80 15.15 -17.66
N SER A 99 -4.51 16.39 -17.32
CA SER A 99 -3.51 16.73 -16.28
C SER A 99 -4.03 16.46 -14.86
N SER A 100 -5.29 16.74 -14.61
CA SER A 100 -5.91 16.44 -13.31
C SER A 100 -6.08 14.94 -13.09
N ILE A 101 -6.34 14.16 -14.15
CA ILE A 101 -6.42 12.70 -14.10
C ILE A 101 -5.09 12.09 -13.64
N LEU A 102 -3.98 12.49 -14.26
CA LEU A 102 -2.66 11.96 -13.94
C LEU A 102 -2.26 12.24 -12.48
N TYR A 103 -2.53 13.46 -12.00
CA TYR A 103 -2.22 13.84 -10.61
C TYR A 103 -3.09 13.06 -9.60
N GLU A 104 -4.39 12.95 -9.83
CA GLU A 104 -5.29 12.19 -8.96
C GLU A 104 -4.99 10.70 -8.96
N THR A 105 -4.66 10.12 -10.11
CA THR A 105 -4.26 8.71 -10.21
C THR A 105 -3.00 8.46 -9.41
N HIS A 106 -1.98 9.29 -9.58
CA HIS A 106 -0.73 9.15 -8.83
C HIS A 106 -0.93 9.26 -7.31
N ARG A 107 -1.76 10.19 -6.85
CA ARG A 107 -2.08 10.32 -5.43
C ARG A 107 -2.80 9.08 -4.88
N ARG A 108 -3.76 8.53 -5.61
CA ARG A 108 -4.49 7.32 -5.22
C ARG A 108 -3.58 6.10 -5.07
N GLU A 109 -2.61 5.96 -5.98
CA GLU A 109 -1.62 4.89 -5.89
C GLU A 109 -0.74 5.04 -4.64
N ILE A 110 -0.32 6.27 -4.32
CA ILE A 110 0.42 6.56 -3.10
C ILE A 110 -0.40 6.20 -1.86
N ASP A 111 -1.65 6.63 -1.80
CA ASP A 111 -2.55 6.35 -0.68
C ASP A 111 -2.78 4.84 -0.50
N ALA A 112 -2.99 4.10 -1.61
CA ALA A 112 -3.14 2.65 -1.58
C ALA A 112 -1.84 1.93 -1.13
N ASN A 113 -0.68 2.45 -1.53
CA ASN A 113 0.60 1.95 -1.07
C ASN A 113 0.81 2.20 0.42
N TYR A 114 0.47 3.39 0.94
CA TYR A 114 0.53 3.67 2.38
C TYR A 114 -0.44 2.80 3.17
N PHE A 115 -1.64 2.60 2.65
CA PHE A 115 -2.62 1.70 3.26
C PHE A 115 -2.08 0.28 3.34
N SER A 116 -1.52 -0.26 2.25
CA SER A 116 -0.98 -1.62 2.20
C SER A 116 0.23 -1.78 3.14
N ALA A 117 1.13 -0.81 3.20
CA ALA A 117 2.27 -0.82 4.10
C ALA A 117 1.81 -0.82 5.56
N GLN A 118 0.83 0.01 5.93
CA GLN A 118 0.30 0.05 7.30
C GLN A 118 -0.45 -1.23 7.67
N LEU A 119 -1.22 -1.80 6.73
CA LEU A 119 -1.97 -3.04 6.96
C LEU A 119 -1.06 -4.24 7.18
N LEU A 120 -0.02 -4.38 6.33
CA LEU A 120 0.85 -5.55 6.33
C LEU A 120 2.02 -5.45 7.31
N ILE A 121 2.35 -4.23 7.76
CA ILE A 121 3.45 -3.93 8.69
C ILE A 121 2.88 -3.07 9.83
N PRO A 122 2.20 -3.67 10.83
CA PRO A 122 1.72 -2.95 11.99
C PRO A 122 2.87 -2.27 12.75
N ASP A 123 2.61 -1.10 13.34
CA ASP A 123 3.63 -0.35 14.07
C ASP A 123 4.18 -1.16 15.25
N GLU A 124 3.30 -1.87 15.96
CA GLU A 124 3.67 -2.68 17.12
C GLU A 124 4.68 -3.77 16.73
N ASP A 125 4.38 -4.55 15.67
CA ASP A 125 5.26 -5.61 15.20
C ASP A 125 6.58 -5.05 14.65
N PHE A 126 6.52 -3.91 13.95
CA PHE A 126 7.71 -3.22 13.45
C PHE A 126 8.65 -2.81 14.58
N PHE A 127 8.13 -2.16 15.62
CA PHE A 127 8.96 -1.70 16.74
C PHE A 127 9.45 -2.85 17.61
N GLU A 128 8.67 -3.91 17.81
CA GLU A 128 9.11 -5.13 18.49
C GLU A 128 10.32 -5.76 17.79
N MET A 129 10.29 -5.89 16.47
CA MET A 129 11.42 -6.41 15.71
C MET A 129 12.63 -5.48 15.79
N LEU A 130 12.42 -4.17 15.75
CA LEU A 130 13.49 -3.19 15.86
C LEU A 130 14.18 -3.25 17.23
N GLU A 131 13.43 -3.43 18.32
CA GLU A 131 13.94 -3.64 19.67
C GLU A 131 14.71 -4.96 19.80
N ASN A 132 14.35 -5.98 19.03
CA ASN A 132 15.06 -7.25 18.92
C ASN A 132 16.24 -7.22 17.92
N GLU A 133 16.69 -6.02 17.52
CA GLU A 133 17.85 -5.79 16.65
C GLU A 133 17.75 -6.40 15.23
N TYR A 134 16.52 -6.65 14.74
CA TYR A 134 16.34 -7.05 13.36
C TYR A 134 16.71 -5.93 12.41
N ASP A 135 17.46 -6.24 11.36
CA ASP A 135 17.61 -5.32 10.25
C ASP A 135 16.36 -5.29 9.35
N TYR A 136 16.27 -4.31 8.47
CA TYR A 136 15.06 -4.15 7.64
C TYR A 136 14.85 -5.29 6.64
N TYR A 137 15.90 -6.00 6.22
CA TYR A 137 15.76 -7.17 5.36
C TYR A 137 15.21 -8.37 6.14
N GLN A 138 15.66 -8.56 7.36
CA GLN A 138 15.13 -9.58 8.28
C GLN A 138 13.66 -9.29 8.60
N MET A 139 13.33 -8.03 8.90
CA MET A 139 11.94 -7.60 9.12
C MET A 139 11.07 -7.86 7.89
N SER A 140 11.56 -7.54 6.69
CA SER A 140 10.84 -7.79 5.44
C SER A 140 10.56 -9.27 5.21
N ALA A 141 11.54 -10.13 5.51
CA ALA A 141 11.41 -11.58 5.37
C ALA A 141 10.42 -12.16 6.38
N GLU A 142 10.50 -11.75 7.65
CA GLU A 142 9.61 -12.20 8.72
C GLU A 142 8.16 -11.79 8.45
N MET A 143 7.94 -10.56 8.01
CA MET A 143 6.62 -10.03 7.68
C MET A 143 6.12 -10.48 6.31
N GLN A 144 6.93 -11.22 5.55
CA GLN A 144 6.60 -11.66 4.19
C GLN A 144 6.17 -10.51 3.29
N VAL A 145 6.98 -9.44 3.28
CA VAL A 145 6.81 -8.29 2.40
C VAL A 145 8.08 -8.02 1.61
N PHE A 146 7.95 -7.30 0.50
CA PHE A 146 9.14 -6.87 -0.22
C PHE A 146 9.89 -5.76 0.54
N PRO A 147 11.22 -5.69 0.44
CA PRO A 147 12.02 -4.62 1.04
C PRO A 147 11.53 -3.22 0.67
N GLU A 148 10.97 -3.06 -0.52
CA GLU A 148 10.40 -1.81 -1.00
C GLU A 148 9.19 -1.35 -0.15
N LEU A 149 8.35 -2.28 0.28
CA LEU A 149 7.22 -1.96 1.15
C LEU A 149 7.69 -1.62 2.57
N MET A 150 8.73 -2.30 3.05
CA MET A 150 9.37 -1.99 4.33
C MET A 150 10.00 -0.59 4.30
N MET A 151 10.68 -0.22 3.21
CA MET A 151 11.21 1.14 3.04
C MET A 151 10.12 2.18 3.11
N LEU A 152 9.01 1.94 2.41
CA LEU A 152 7.86 2.84 2.46
C LEU A 152 7.35 2.99 3.90
N LYS A 153 7.30 1.90 4.66
CA LYS A 153 6.92 1.93 6.07
C LYS A 153 7.88 2.78 6.91
N VAL A 154 9.20 2.64 6.72
CA VAL A 154 10.22 3.46 7.40
C VAL A 154 10.04 4.95 7.04
N ASP A 155 9.81 5.27 5.76
CA ASP A 155 9.54 6.64 5.32
C ASP A 155 8.28 7.21 6.00
N MET A 156 7.20 6.41 6.07
CA MET A 156 5.96 6.79 6.75
C MET A 156 6.18 7.09 8.24
N LEU A 157 6.91 6.23 8.95
CA LEU A 157 7.25 6.43 10.36
C LEU A 157 8.13 7.67 10.56
N ASN A 158 9.09 7.90 9.67
CA ASN A 158 9.91 9.13 9.71
C ASN A 158 9.10 10.39 9.46
N MET A 159 8.12 10.37 8.58
CA MET A 159 7.17 11.47 8.39
C MET A 159 6.32 11.73 9.65
N GLN A 160 6.11 10.71 10.48
CA GLN A 160 5.44 10.81 11.79
C GLN A 160 6.40 11.27 12.92
N GLY A 161 7.69 11.41 12.63
CA GLY A 161 8.70 11.94 13.57
C GLY A 161 9.54 10.89 14.30
N HIS A 162 9.54 9.62 13.86
CA HIS A 162 10.31 8.55 14.53
C HIS A 162 11.82 8.57 14.29
N ASN A 163 12.31 9.36 13.35
CA ASN A 163 13.75 9.55 13.10
C ASN A 163 14.58 8.25 12.94
N LEU A 164 13.98 7.28 12.22
CA LEU A 164 14.61 5.99 11.91
C LEU A 164 15.72 6.16 10.87
N LYS A 165 16.74 5.30 10.92
CA LYS A 165 17.78 5.29 9.90
C LYS A 165 17.18 4.98 8.53
N PRO A 166 17.59 5.68 7.44
CA PRO A 166 17.15 5.34 6.11
C PRO A 166 17.51 3.89 5.76
N PHE A 167 16.62 3.24 5.04
CA PHE A 167 16.90 1.92 4.50
C PHE A 167 17.96 2.05 3.40
N ASP A 168 19.16 1.55 3.64
CA ASP A 168 20.23 1.57 2.64
C ASP A 168 20.10 0.36 1.72
N VAL A 169 19.38 0.54 0.63
CA VAL A 169 19.36 -0.42 -0.47
C VAL A 169 20.50 0.00 -1.40
N GLY A 170 21.64 -0.62 -1.28
CA GLY A 170 22.89 -0.29 -1.97
C GLY A 170 22.86 -0.24 -3.50
N SER A 171 21.79 0.27 -4.12
CA SER A 171 21.74 0.56 -5.55
C SER A 171 20.84 1.76 -5.88
N LYS A 172 21.40 2.68 -6.67
CA LYS A 172 20.71 3.82 -7.28
C LYS A 172 19.57 3.43 -8.25
N ASP A 173 19.40 2.17 -8.57
CA ASP A 173 18.34 1.63 -9.46
C ASP A 173 16.97 1.54 -8.78
N PHE A 174 16.91 1.66 -7.47
CA PHE A 174 15.68 1.58 -6.69
C PHE A 174 14.68 2.70 -7.06
N LEU A 175 15.15 3.93 -7.25
CA LEU A 175 14.27 5.05 -7.62
C LEU A 175 13.63 4.88 -9.01
N LYS A 176 14.28 4.15 -9.92
CA LYS A 176 13.70 3.81 -11.23
C LYS A 176 12.56 2.79 -11.09
N ARG A 177 12.74 1.74 -10.28
CA ARG A 177 11.69 0.74 -10.03
C ARG A 177 10.46 1.32 -9.31
N ARG A 178 10.66 2.36 -8.49
CA ARG A 178 9.56 3.08 -7.82
C ARG A 178 8.59 3.76 -8.80
N LEU A 179 9.09 4.17 -9.97
CA LEU A 179 8.27 4.75 -11.06
C LEU A 179 7.63 3.66 -11.93
N ASP A 180 8.26 2.48 -12.03
CA ASP A 180 7.77 1.36 -12.84
C ASP A 180 6.66 0.55 -12.12
N MET A 181 6.51 0.70 -10.81
CA MET A 181 5.37 0.13 -10.06
C MET A 181 4.08 0.95 -10.22
N CYS A 182 4.18 2.14 -10.81
CA CYS A 182 3.07 3.07 -11.07
C CYS A 182 2.68 3.15 -12.57
N ASN A 183 3.25 2.28 -13.44
CA ASN A 183 2.90 2.23 -14.86
C ASN A 183 2.23 0.91 -15.24
#